data_9cc56f024bd2276c4fe9676ba59c11df
#
_entry.id   9cc56f024bd2276c4fe9676ba59c11df
#
_cell.length_a   1.000
_cell.length_b   1.000
_cell.length_c   1.000
_cell.angle_alpha   90.00
_cell.angle_beta   90.00
_cell.angle_gamma   90.00
#
_symmetry.space_group_name_H-M   'P 1'
#
loop_
_entity.id
_entity.type
_entity.pdbx_description
1 polymer ?
#
loop_
_entity_poly.entity_id
_entity_poly.type
_entity_poly.pdbx_seq_one_letter_code
_entity_poly.pdbx_strand_id
1 'polypeptide(L)'
;MLVQLRTYTLVAGAGPDWERVFVDHIRPIRESLGFTVPAAWSEPGADRFTWLMAFAGDRAAWDAADAAFHASPARRALAPDPAGLIVSIETRFVQWVG
;
A
#
# COMPACT_ATOMS: atom_id res chain seq x y z
N MET A 1 15.94 5.58 -7.29
CA MET A 1 14.77 4.81 -6.79
C MET A 1 13.90 5.71 -5.94
N LEU A 2 12.61 5.74 -6.21
CA LEU A 2 11.64 6.45 -5.38
C LEU A 2 11.17 5.54 -4.26
N VAL A 3 11.05 6.08 -3.05
CA VAL A 3 10.49 5.38 -1.90
C VAL A 3 9.43 6.25 -1.25
N GLN A 4 8.24 5.68 -1.06
CA GLN A 4 7.14 6.37 -0.40
C GLN A 4 6.79 5.69 0.92
N LEU A 5 6.74 6.48 1.98
CA LEU A 5 6.23 6.04 3.27
C LEU A 5 4.72 6.28 3.28
N ARG A 6 3.96 5.24 3.58
CA ARG A 6 2.50 5.27 3.61
C ARG A 6 2.02 4.87 5.00
N THR A 7 1.23 5.74 5.61
CA THR A 7 0.64 5.49 6.92
C THR A 7 -0.88 5.48 6.79
N TYR A 8 -1.49 4.36 7.13
CA TYR A 8 -2.93 4.17 7.07
C TYR A 8 -3.51 4.16 8.48
N THR A 9 -4.54 4.96 8.69
CA THR A 9 -5.42 4.81 9.86
C THR A 9 -6.57 3.91 9.43
N LEU A 10 -6.79 2.84 10.17
CA LEU A 10 -7.78 1.82 9.85
C LEU A 10 -9.04 2.03 10.67
N VAL A 11 -10.15 1.50 10.17
CA VAL A 11 -11.38 1.35 10.95
C VAL A 11 -11.06 0.53 12.20
N ALA A 12 -11.66 0.90 13.34
CA ALA A 12 -11.43 0.23 14.60
C ALA A 12 -11.61 -1.29 14.49
N GLY A 13 -10.59 -2.05 14.89
CA GLY A 13 -10.59 -3.51 14.83
C GLY A 13 -10.32 -4.11 13.46
N ALA A 14 -10.10 -3.30 12.41
CA ALA A 14 -9.91 -3.80 11.05
C ALA A 14 -8.48 -4.30 10.75
N GLY A 15 -7.55 -4.16 11.70
CA GLY A 15 -6.14 -4.51 11.49
C GLY A 15 -5.93 -5.91 10.93
N PRO A 16 -6.45 -6.98 11.56
CA PRO A 16 -6.26 -8.34 11.06
C PRO A 16 -6.80 -8.56 9.64
N ASP A 17 -7.97 -8.01 9.32
CA ASP A 17 -8.56 -8.13 7.98
C ASP A 17 -7.75 -7.36 6.95
N TRP A 18 -7.29 -6.15 7.30
CA TRP A 18 -6.43 -5.37 6.42
C TRP A 18 -5.10 -6.08 6.15
N GLU A 19 -4.44 -6.60 7.19
CA GLU A 19 -3.18 -7.32 7.05
C GLU A 19 -3.31 -8.51 6.10
N ARG A 20 -4.39 -9.26 6.21
CA ARG A 20 -4.66 -10.40 5.35
C ARG A 20 -4.82 -9.98 3.89
N VAL A 21 -5.62 -8.96 3.62
CA VAL A 21 -5.83 -8.49 2.24
C VAL A 21 -4.57 -7.84 1.68
N PHE A 22 -3.79 -7.17 2.52
CA PHE A 22 -2.52 -6.58 2.11
C PHE A 22 -1.52 -7.66 1.66
N VAL A 23 -1.31 -8.67 2.48
CA VAL A 23 -0.36 -9.75 2.19
C VAL A 23 -0.83 -10.58 1.00
N ASP A 24 -2.10 -10.93 0.95
CA ASP A 24 -2.63 -11.87 -0.05
C ASP A 24 -2.92 -11.21 -1.39
N HIS A 25 -3.21 -9.91 -1.42
CA HIS A 25 -3.70 -9.25 -2.64
C HIS A 25 -3.01 -7.93 -2.97
N ILE A 26 -3.00 -6.96 -2.06
CA ILE A 26 -2.50 -5.61 -2.36
C ILE A 26 -1.02 -5.64 -2.74
N ARG A 27 -0.19 -6.24 -1.89
CA ARG A 27 1.24 -6.35 -2.13
C ARG A 27 1.56 -7.10 -3.42
N PRO A 28 1.01 -8.30 -3.69
CA PRO A 28 1.27 -9.00 -4.96
C PRO A 28 0.84 -8.20 -6.19
N ILE A 29 -0.30 -7.51 -6.15
CA ILE A 29 -0.75 -6.68 -7.27
C ILE A 29 0.22 -5.51 -7.50
N ARG A 30 0.64 -4.82 -6.44
CA ARG A 30 1.65 -3.77 -6.52
C ARG A 30 2.96 -4.29 -7.11
N GLU A 31 3.43 -5.42 -6.64
CA GLU A 31 4.67 -6.03 -7.12
C GLU A 31 4.58 -6.41 -8.61
N SER A 32 3.42 -6.86 -9.08
CA SER A 32 3.21 -7.17 -10.49
C SER A 32 3.32 -5.95 -11.40
N LEU A 33 3.19 -4.75 -10.85
CA LEU A 33 3.25 -3.48 -11.58
C LEU A 33 4.61 -2.78 -11.45
N GLY A 34 5.59 -3.43 -10.86
CA GLY A 34 6.95 -2.91 -10.75
C GLY A 34 7.29 -2.28 -9.40
N PHE A 35 6.35 -2.21 -8.47
CA PHE A 35 6.65 -1.77 -7.11
C PHE A 35 7.32 -2.88 -6.31
N THR A 36 8.07 -2.49 -5.29
CA THR A 36 8.55 -3.38 -4.24
C THR A 36 8.07 -2.87 -2.90
N VAL A 37 7.95 -3.76 -1.92
CA VAL A 37 7.54 -3.43 -0.56
C VAL A 37 8.66 -3.83 0.39
N PRO A 38 9.63 -2.92 0.66
CA PRO A 38 10.77 -3.24 1.51
C PRO A 38 10.40 -3.57 2.96
N ALA A 39 9.33 -2.97 3.46
CA ALA A 39 8.88 -3.19 4.84
C ALA A 39 7.42 -2.80 5.02
N ALA A 40 6.76 -3.43 5.99
CA ALA A 40 5.41 -3.10 6.40
C ALA A 40 5.25 -3.42 7.89
N TRP A 41 4.50 -2.59 8.61
CA TRP A 41 4.27 -2.72 10.05
C TRP A 41 2.82 -2.49 10.40
N SER A 42 2.32 -3.22 11.38
CA SER A 42 1.12 -2.83 12.11
C SER A 42 1.50 -2.33 13.49
N GLU A 43 0.66 -1.42 14.03
CA GLU A 43 0.80 -0.94 15.41
C GLU A 43 -0.34 -1.54 16.23
N PRO A 44 -0.07 -2.59 17.02
CA PRO A 44 -1.12 -3.25 17.80
C PRO A 44 -1.82 -2.25 18.74
N GLY A 45 -3.16 -2.27 18.73
CA GLY A 45 -3.97 -1.40 19.59
C GLY A 45 -4.14 0.02 19.08
N ALA A 46 -3.52 0.42 17.98
CA ALA A 46 -3.62 1.78 17.44
C ALA A 46 -4.37 1.86 16.10
N ASP A 47 -4.85 0.74 15.57
CA ASP A 47 -5.53 0.67 14.27
C ASP A 47 -4.75 1.41 13.18
N ARG A 48 -3.43 1.21 13.15
CA ARG A 48 -2.54 1.88 12.21
C ARG A 48 -1.65 0.88 11.51
N PHE A 49 -1.45 1.10 10.21
CA PHE A 49 -0.60 0.28 9.37
C PHE A 49 0.34 1.18 8.57
N THR A 50 1.64 0.90 8.60
CA THR A 50 2.64 1.70 7.90
C THR A 50 3.45 0.80 6.98
N TRP A 51 3.75 1.25 5.78
CA TRP A 51 4.56 0.49 4.85
C TRP A 51 5.35 1.38 3.91
N LEU A 52 6.40 0.80 3.34
CA LEU A 52 7.22 1.43 2.32
C LEU A 52 6.89 0.83 0.96
N MET A 53 6.73 1.69 -0.02
CA MET A 53 6.55 1.30 -1.42
C MET A 53 7.66 1.93 -2.25
N ALA A 54 8.44 1.12 -2.94
CA ALA A 54 9.59 1.57 -3.71
C ALA A 54 9.41 1.27 -5.19
N PHE A 55 10.06 2.08 -6.04
CA PHE A 55 9.93 1.95 -7.49
C PHE A 55 11.23 2.42 -8.16
N ALA A 56 11.71 1.67 -9.15
CA ALA A 56 12.98 1.96 -9.81
C ALA A 56 12.89 3.06 -10.88
N GLY A 57 11.68 3.47 -11.29
CA GLY A 57 11.47 4.50 -12.28
C GLY A 57 11.48 5.92 -11.72
N ASP A 58 11.24 6.89 -12.58
CA ASP A 58 11.06 8.29 -12.20
C ASP A 58 9.62 8.55 -11.71
N ARG A 59 9.31 9.80 -11.37
CA ARG A 59 7.99 10.16 -10.87
C ARG A 59 6.88 9.93 -11.91
N ALA A 60 7.13 10.19 -13.17
CA ALA A 60 6.14 9.96 -14.22
C ALA A 60 5.82 8.48 -14.36
N ALA A 61 6.84 7.62 -14.30
CA ALA A 61 6.64 6.17 -14.33
C ALA A 61 5.93 5.66 -13.05
N TRP A 62 6.25 6.24 -11.89
CA TRP A 62 5.54 5.98 -10.65
C TRP A 62 4.05 6.28 -10.80
N ASP A 63 3.72 7.47 -11.27
CA ASP A 63 2.33 7.90 -11.42
C ASP A 63 1.55 6.98 -12.37
N ALA A 64 2.19 6.55 -13.47
CA ALA A 64 1.59 5.60 -14.40
C ALA A 64 1.35 4.22 -13.76
N ALA A 65 2.30 3.72 -13.00
CA ALA A 65 2.17 2.43 -12.31
C ALA A 65 1.11 2.49 -11.20
N ASP A 66 1.03 3.60 -10.47
CA ASP A 66 0.01 3.80 -9.44
C ASP A 66 -1.40 3.87 -10.06
N ALA A 67 -1.55 4.58 -11.17
CA ALA A 67 -2.81 4.61 -11.92
C ALA A 67 -3.18 3.22 -12.43
N ALA A 68 -2.21 2.45 -12.91
CA ALA A 68 -2.43 1.07 -13.36
C ALA A 68 -2.88 0.16 -12.23
N PHE A 69 -2.38 0.36 -11.00
CA PHE A 69 -2.85 -0.38 -9.84
C PHE A 69 -4.34 -0.16 -9.61
N HIS A 70 -4.79 1.09 -9.56
CA HIS A 70 -6.20 1.42 -9.33
C HIS A 70 -7.12 0.98 -10.47
N ALA A 71 -6.59 0.89 -11.69
CA ALA A 71 -7.32 0.42 -12.86
C ALA A 71 -7.27 -1.10 -13.04
N SER A 72 -6.40 -1.81 -12.30
CA SER A 72 -6.21 -3.24 -12.55
C SER A 72 -7.47 -4.05 -12.23
N PRO A 73 -7.80 -5.05 -13.09
CA PRO A 73 -8.94 -5.95 -12.81
C PRO A 73 -8.78 -6.68 -11.48
N ALA A 74 -7.56 -7.10 -11.15
CA ALA A 74 -7.29 -7.79 -9.89
C ALA A 74 -7.62 -6.93 -8.66
N ARG A 75 -7.26 -5.62 -8.70
CA ARG A 75 -7.61 -4.70 -7.61
C ARG A 75 -9.10 -4.45 -7.53
N ARG A 76 -9.74 -4.27 -8.66
CA ARG A 76 -11.19 -3.98 -8.73
C ARG A 76 -12.04 -5.18 -8.36
N ALA A 77 -11.54 -6.40 -8.52
CA ALA A 77 -12.25 -7.61 -8.20
C ALA A 77 -12.28 -7.94 -6.70
N LEU A 78 -11.48 -7.23 -5.88
CA LEU A 78 -11.47 -7.47 -4.43
C LEU A 78 -12.81 -7.06 -3.81
N ALA A 79 -13.47 -8.02 -3.17
CA ALA A 79 -14.77 -7.80 -2.55
C ALA A 79 -14.79 -8.51 -1.18
N PRO A 80 -15.17 -7.78 -0.10
CA PRO A 80 -15.49 -6.36 -0.10
C PRO A 80 -14.28 -5.50 -0.45
N ASP A 81 -14.52 -4.26 -0.91
CA ASP A 81 -13.44 -3.35 -1.28
C ASP A 81 -12.57 -3.04 -0.06
N PRO A 82 -11.27 -3.37 -0.10
CA PRO A 82 -10.38 -3.13 1.04
C PRO A 82 -10.23 -1.65 1.41
N ALA A 83 -10.53 -0.72 0.51
CA ALA A 83 -10.55 0.71 0.83
C ALA A 83 -11.57 1.03 1.95
N GLY A 84 -12.61 0.22 2.11
CA GLY A 84 -13.58 0.36 3.20
C GLY A 84 -13.01 0.09 4.59
N LEU A 85 -11.82 -0.51 4.69
CA LEU A 85 -11.12 -0.74 5.96
C LEU A 85 -10.25 0.45 6.39
N ILE A 86 -10.08 1.45 5.51
CA ILE A 86 -9.16 2.57 5.70
C ILE A 86 -9.94 3.84 5.99
N VAL A 87 -9.59 4.53 7.09
CA VAL A 87 -10.16 5.83 7.43
C VAL A 87 -9.40 6.96 6.75
N SER A 88 -8.07 6.90 6.78
CA SER A 88 -7.22 7.93 6.18
C SER A 88 -5.87 7.36 5.74
N ILE A 89 -5.27 8.03 4.77
CA ILE A 89 -3.96 7.69 4.23
C ILE A 89 -3.09 8.93 4.23
N GLU A 90 -1.88 8.81 4.79
CA GLU A 90 -0.82 9.80 4.64
C GLU A 90 0.30 9.20 3.80
N THR A 91 0.80 9.97 2.84
CA THR A 91 1.92 9.54 2.00
C THR A 91 3.00 10.62 1.95
N ARG A 92 4.27 10.19 1.99
CA ARG A 92 5.43 11.05 1.83
C ARG A 92 6.50 10.32 1.05
N PHE A 93 7.12 11.02 0.11
CA PHE A 93 8.37 10.50 -0.45
C PHE A 93 9.49 10.70 0.55
N VAL A 94 10.29 9.68 0.75
CA VAL A 94 11.40 9.65 1.70
C VAL A 94 12.65 9.16 1.00
N GLN A 95 13.80 9.43 1.61
CA GLN A 95 15.07 8.94 1.10
C GLN A 95 15.64 7.94 2.09
N TRP A 96 16.05 6.80 1.58
CA TRP A 96 16.72 5.78 2.38
C TRP A 96 18.12 6.25 2.74
N VAL A 97 18.44 6.29 4.02
CA VAL A 97 19.75 6.75 4.49
C VAL A 97 20.60 5.60 5.02
N GLY A 98 20.01 4.55 5.53
CA GLY A 98 20.80 3.42 6.02
C GLY A 98 20.01 2.35 6.72
#